data_a7e8f6d9528a76ec396c16d36b071e5e
#
_entry.id   a7e8f6d9528a76ec396c16d36b071e5e
#
_cell.length_a   1.000
_cell.length_b   1.000
_cell.length_c   1.000
_cell.angle_alpha   90.00
_cell.angle_beta   90.00
_cell.angle_gamma   90.00
#
_symmetry.space_group_name_H-M   'P 1'
#
loop_
_entity.id
_entity.type
_entity.pdbx_description
1 polymer ?
#
loop_
_entity_poly.entity_id
_entity_poly.type
_entity_poly.pdbx_seq_one_letter_code
_entity_poly.pdbx_strand_id
1 'polypeptide(L)'
;IHEGTGVLESQFGLLRYRPGDYLVIPTGVIWRLLPDPDEPQRMLVVESYGHITPPKRYINNYGQFLENSPYCERDIRPPDELVTHDESGEFELRVKARGQTTCFLYDHHPLDVAGWDGHLWPFAFNIEDFEPITGRVHQPPPVHQTFDGPGYVLCSFVPRLFDYHPLAIPAPYNHSNVDSDEVLYYVEGDFMSRKGIERASLTIHPNGIPHGPHPGTYEGSIGKTRTEELAVMVDTFRPLRLTRYALEMEDEGYAYSWLPRE
;
A
#
# COMPACT_ATOMS: atom_id res chain seq x y z
N ILE A 1 -0.90 -6.41 3.59
CA ILE A 1 -0.64 -7.34 4.71
C ILE A 1 0.85 -7.31 5.02
N HIS A 2 1.22 -6.97 6.25
CA HIS A 2 2.63 -7.00 6.68
C HIS A 2 2.97 -8.33 7.33
N GLU A 3 2.13 -8.83 8.23
CA GLU A 3 2.29 -10.10 8.93
C GLU A 3 0.97 -10.85 8.97
N GLY A 4 1.09 -12.19 8.99
CA GLY A 4 -0.02 -13.11 9.13
C GLY A 4 -0.68 -13.50 7.82
N THR A 5 -1.41 -14.60 7.88
CA THR A 5 -2.20 -15.18 6.78
C THR A 5 -3.66 -15.24 7.15
N GLY A 6 -4.52 -15.56 6.20
CA GLY A 6 -5.94 -15.74 6.43
C GLY A 6 -6.75 -15.68 5.14
N VAL A 7 -8.04 -15.41 5.30
CA VAL A 7 -8.99 -15.35 4.19
C VAL A 7 -9.82 -14.07 4.29
N LEU A 8 -9.93 -13.35 3.19
CA LEU A 8 -10.99 -12.37 2.97
C LEU A 8 -12.19 -13.13 2.40
N GLU A 9 -13.27 -13.21 3.14
CA GLU A 9 -14.52 -13.75 2.67
C GLU A 9 -15.46 -12.62 2.26
N SER A 10 -16.10 -12.76 1.12
CA SER A 10 -17.01 -11.77 0.57
C SER A 10 -18.12 -12.43 -0.25
N GLN A 11 -19.08 -11.63 -0.71
CA GLN A 11 -20.10 -12.09 -1.67
C GLN A 11 -19.52 -12.57 -3.01
N PHE A 12 -18.22 -12.35 -3.25
CA PHE A 12 -17.50 -12.81 -4.45
C PHE A 12 -16.77 -14.13 -4.22
N GLY A 13 -16.72 -14.62 -2.99
CA GLY A 13 -16.02 -15.85 -2.61
C GLY A 13 -14.86 -15.60 -1.63
N LEU A 14 -14.00 -16.58 -1.54
CA LEU A 14 -12.84 -16.61 -0.65
C LEU A 14 -11.60 -16.11 -1.38
N LEU A 15 -10.89 -15.18 -0.76
CA LEU A 15 -9.60 -14.68 -1.24
C LEU A 15 -8.55 -14.86 -0.14
N ARG A 16 -7.66 -15.83 -0.33
CA ARG A 16 -6.57 -16.09 0.62
C ARG A 16 -5.54 -15.00 0.53
N TYR A 17 -5.05 -14.54 1.70
CA TYR A 17 -4.02 -13.53 1.80
C TYR A 17 -2.79 -14.01 2.58
N ARG A 18 -1.66 -13.40 2.29
CA ARG A 18 -0.36 -13.67 2.91
C ARG A 18 0.44 -12.37 3.05
N PRO A 19 1.57 -12.38 3.79
CA PRO A 19 2.47 -11.23 3.82
C PRO A 19 2.86 -10.74 2.42
N GLY A 20 2.94 -9.43 2.26
CA GLY A 20 3.18 -8.77 0.98
C GLY A 20 1.93 -8.47 0.14
N ASP A 21 0.78 -9.06 0.47
CA ASP A 21 -0.43 -8.83 -0.30
C ASP A 21 -1.06 -7.46 -0.04
N TYR A 22 -1.37 -6.77 -1.12
CA TYR A 22 -2.40 -5.76 -1.16
C TYR A 22 -3.75 -6.44 -1.33
N LEU A 23 -4.67 -6.23 -0.40
CA LEU A 23 -6.07 -6.60 -0.56
C LEU A 23 -6.85 -5.36 -0.99
N VAL A 24 -7.31 -5.34 -2.21
CA VAL A 24 -8.12 -4.23 -2.74
C VAL A 24 -9.58 -4.63 -2.67
N ILE A 25 -10.35 -3.93 -1.84
CA ILE A 25 -11.76 -4.21 -1.59
C ILE A 25 -12.58 -3.04 -2.11
N PRO A 26 -13.34 -3.20 -3.21
CA PRO A 26 -14.16 -2.13 -3.76
C PRO A 26 -15.25 -1.67 -2.77
N THR A 27 -15.62 -0.40 -2.88
CA THR A 27 -16.72 0.18 -2.10
C THR A 27 -18.03 -0.60 -2.34
N GLY A 28 -18.73 -0.93 -1.27
CA GLY A 28 -20.00 -1.64 -1.32
C GLY A 28 -19.88 -3.16 -1.31
N VAL A 29 -18.68 -3.70 -1.29
CA VAL A 29 -18.47 -5.13 -1.05
C VAL A 29 -18.74 -5.44 0.41
N ILE A 30 -19.55 -6.46 0.67
CA ILE A 30 -19.72 -7.05 2.00
C ILE A 30 -18.58 -8.05 2.20
N TRP A 31 -17.84 -7.87 3.29
CA TRP A 31 -16.67 -8.71 3.54
C TRP A 31 -16.38 -8.89 5.03
N ARG A 32 -15.64 -9.92 5.34
CA ARG A 32 -15.00 -10.12 6.64
C ARG A 32 -13.59 -10.71 6.46
N LEU A 33 -12.71 -10.42 7.39
CA LEU A 33 -11.42 -11.11 7.49
C LEU A 33 -11.54 -12.27 8.46
N LEU A 34 -11.02 -13.40 8.05
CA LEU A 34 -10.84 -14.61 8.83
C LEU A 34 -9.34 -14.86 8.95
N PRO A 35 -8.67 -14.20 9.92
CA PRO A 35 -7.23 -14.37 10.11
C PRO A 35 -6.93 -15.76 10.67
N ASP A 36 -5.74 -16.27 10.35
CA ASP A 36 -5.23 -17.47 10.98
C ASP A 36 -5.02 -17.18 12.49
N PRO A 37 -5.67 -17.94 13.39
CA PRO A 37 -5.64 -17.68 14.82
C PRO A 37 -4.25 -17.95 15.45
N ASP A 38 -3.40 -18.72 14.79
CA ASP A 38 -2.09 -19.10 15.28
C ASP A 38 -0.97 -18.13 14.87
N GLU A 39 -1.31 -17.10 14.08
CA GLU A 39 -0.35 -16.13 13.57
C GLU A 39 -0.69 -14.70 14.02
N PRO A 40 0.33 -13.88 14.39
CA PRO A 40 0.12 -12.47 14.63
C PRO A 40 -0.27 -11.77 13.32
N GLN A 41 -1.18 -10.82 13.42
CA GLN A 41 -1.67 -10.07 12.25
C GLN A 41 -1.21 -8.61 12.32
N ARG A 42 -0.63 -8.12 11.22
CA ARG A 42 -0.28 -6.70 11.06
C ARG A 42 -0.63 -6.23 9.66
N MET A 43 -1.36 -5.14 9.57
CA MET A 43 -1.86 -4.61 8.31
C MET A 43 -1.71 -3.09 8.27
N LEU A 44 -1.26 -2.55 7.13
CA LEU A 44 -1.46 -1.15 6.79
C LEU A 44 -2.83 -1.03 6.11
N VAL A 45 -3.71 -0.19 6.64
CA VAL A 45 -5.05 0.00 6.08
C VAL A 45 -5.15 1.39 5.45
N VAL A 46 -5.52 1.43 4.18
CA VAL A 46 -5.78 2.65 3.43
C VAL A 46 -7.26 2.68 3.03
N GLU A 47 -8.00 3.66 3.54
CA GLU A 47 -9.41 3.85 3.15
C GLU A 47 -9.53 4.91 2.06
N SER A 48 -10.35 4.62 1.06
CA SER A 48 -10.61 5.50 -0.08
C SER A 48 -12.11 5.75 -0.28
N TYR A 49 -12.45 6.94 -0.74
CA TYR A 49 -13.84 7.27 -1.12
C TYR A 49 -14.29 6.68 -2.45
N GLY A 50 -13.38 6.11 -3.21
CA GLY A 50 -13.66 5.56 -4.53
C GLY A 50 -12.72 4.40 -4.84
N HIS A 51 -12.80 3.93 -6.07
CA HIS A 51 -12.08 2.75 -6.50
C HIS A 51 -10.57 2.97 -6.52
N ILE A 52 -9.86 1.94 -6.08
CA ILE A 52 -8.42 1.80 -6.22
C ILE A 52 -8.17 0.95 -7.46
N THR A 53 -7.39 1.46 -8.39
CA THR A 53 -7.17 0.84 -9.70
C THR A 53 -5.70 0.88 -10.10
N PRO A 54 -5.27 0.01 -11.01
CA PRO A 54 -3.99 0.20 -11.69
C PRO A 54 -3.94 1.58 -12.37
N PRO A 55 -2.78 2.24 -12.40
CA PRO A 55 -2.62 3.50 -13.13
C PRO A 55 -3.04 3.38 -14.59
N LYS A 56 -3.75 4.38 -15.11
CA LYS A 56 -4.22 4.37 -16.52
C LYS A 56 -3.11 4.18 -17.55
N ARG A 57 -1.87 4.58 -17.23
CA ARG A 57 -0.73 4.37 -18.12
C ARG A 57 -0.26 2.91 -18.22
N TYR A 58 -0.75 2.03 -17.36
CA TYR A 58 -0.42 0.58 -17.38
C TYR A 58 -1.44 -0.23 -18.18
N ILE A 59 -2.56 0.37 -18.54
CA ILE A 59 -3.65 -0.32 -19.22
C ILE A 59 -4.01 0.38 -20.54
N ASN A 60 -4.50 -0.38 -21.51
CA ASN A 60 -5.04 0.15 -22.74
C ASN A 60 -6.51 0.63 -22.56
N ASN A 61 -7.11 1.14 -23.63
CA ASN A 61 -8.50 1.61 -23.60
C ASN A 61 -9.56 0.51 -23.37
N TYR A 62 -9.15 -0.76 -23.43
CA TYR A 62 -10.01 -1.93 -23.19
C TYR A 62 -9.79 -2.53 -21.79
N GLY A 63 -8.94 -1.89 -20.95
CA GLY A 63 -8.65 -2.37 -19.60
C GLY A 63 -7.61 -3.49 -19.50
N GLN A 64 -6.92 -3.83 -20.60
CA GLN A 64 -5.86 -4.83 -20.62
C GLN A 64 -4.52 -4.19 -20.25
N PHE A 65 -3.70 -4.89 -19.49
CA PHE A 65 -2.36 -4.41 -19.18
C PHE A 65 -1.49 -4.32 -20.42
N LEU A 66 -0.63 -3.29 -20.43
CA LEU A 66 0.39 -3.12 -21.45
C LEU A 66 1.57 -4.04 -21.15
N GLU A 67 2.23 -4.51 -22.20
CA GLU A 67 3.37 -5.42 -22.12
C GLU A 67 4.54 -4.90 -21.25
N ASN A 68 4.68 -3.57 -21.16
CA ASN A 68 5.72 -2.90 -20.39
C ASN A 68 5.25 -2.38 -19.03
N SER A 69 4.10 -2.84 -18.54
CA SER A 69 3.63 -2.53 -17.19
C SER A 69 4.46 -3.27 -16.15
N PRO A 70 4.60 -2.71 -14.93
CA PRO A 70 5.40 -3.33 -13.87
C PRO A 70 4.77 -4.59 -13.26
N TYR A 71 3.54 -4.91 -13.62
CA TYR A 71 2.80 -6.12 -13.29
C TYR A 71 1.67 -6.33 -14.31
N CYS A 72 1.02 -7.48 -14.29
CA CYS A 72 -0.02 -7.83 -15.27
C CYS A 72 -1.15 -8.68 -14.65
N GLU A 73 -2.11 -9.10 -15.47
CA GLU A 73 -3.31 -9.82 -15.04
C GLU A 73 -3.01 -11.12 -14.27
N ARG A 74 -1.95 -11.86 -14.61
CA ARG A 74 -1.58 -13.11 -13.92
C ARG A 74 -1.07 -12.88 -12.49
N ASP A 75 -0.65 -11.66 -12.16
CA ASP A 75 -0.15 -11.28 -10.84
C ASP A 75 -1.31 -10.87 -9.91
N ILE A 76 -2.51 -10.71 -10.47
CA ILE A 76 -3.74 -10.35 -9.77
C ILE A 76 -4.54 -11.61 -9.46
N ARG A 77 -4.83 -11.85 -8.19
CA ARG A 77 -5.60 -13.01 -7.72
C ARG A 77 -7.02 -12.59 -7.34
N PRO A 78 -8.05 -13.08 -8.04
CA PRO A 78 -9.45 -12.90 -7.64
C PRO A 78 -9.85 -13.90 -6.56
N PRO A 79 -11.02 -13.75 -5.93
CA PRO A 79 -11.65 -14.81 -5.15
C PRO A 79 -11.84 -16.09 -5.99
N ASP A 80 -11.63 -17.26 -5.40
CA ASP A 80 -11.61 -18.53 -6.14
C ASP A 80 -12.76 -19.48 -5.77
N GLU A 81 -13.29 -19.40 -4.57
CA GLU A 81 -14.34 -20.30 -4.08
C GLU A 81 -15.54 -19.48 -3.56
N LEU A 82 -16.70 -19.68 -4.14
CA LEU A 82 -17.94 -19.09 -3.64
C LEU A 82 -18.53 -19.97 -2.54
N VAL A 83 -18.60 -19.43 -1.33
CA VAL A 83 -19.29 -20.07 -0.21
C VAL A 83 -20.63 -19.38 0.00
N THR A 84 -21.70 -20.17 -0.05
CA THR A 84 -23.05 -19.71 0.23
C THR A 84 -23.44 -20.04 1.67
N HIS A 85 -23.96 -19.06 2.38
CA HIS A 85 -24.41 -19.16 3.75
C HIS A 85 -25.93 -19.09 3.78
N ASP A 86 -26.61 -20.13 4.27
CA ASP A 86 -28.06 -20.19 4.41
C ASP A 86 -28.52 -20.21 5.88
N GLU A 87 -27.61 -19.84 6.80
CA GLU A 87 -27.89 -19.86 8.24
C GLU A 87 -28.80 -18.70 8.63
N SER A 88 -29.82 -19.03 9.41
CA SER A 88 -30.66 -18.06 10.13
C SER A 88 -30.06 -17.77 11.50
N GLY A 89 -30.10 -16.50 11.92
CA GLY A 89 -29.54 -16.06 13.20
C GLY A 89 -29.48 -14.55 13.28
N GLU A 90 -28.79 -14.03 14.27
CA GLU A 90 -28.53 -12.60 14.37
C GLU A 90 -27.13 -12.31 13.87
N PHE A 91 -27.04 -11.55 12.77
CA PHE A 91 -25.79 -11.17 12.13
C PHE A 91 -25.66 -9.66 12.06
N GLU A 92 -24.50 -9.16 12.49
CA GLU A 92 -24.20 -7.73 12.46
C GLU A 92 -23.43 -7.36 11.18
N LEU A 93 -23.98 -6.40 10.42
CA LEU A 93 -23.31 -5.75 9.29
C LEU A 93 -23.02 -4.30 9.63
N ARG A 94 -21.75 -3.93 9.65
CA ARG A 94 -21.30 -2.54 9.88
C ARG A 94 -21.04 -1.85 8.57
N VAL A 95 -21.79 -0.79 8.31
CA VAL A 95 -21.63 0.06 7.12
C VAL A 95 -21.00 1.38 7.53
N LYS A 96 -19.77 1.62 7.08
CA LYS A 96 -19.07 2.90 7.25
C LYS A 96 -19.35 3.78 6.03
N ALA A 97 -20.04 4.87 6.22
CA ALA A 97 -20.36 5.82 5.16
C ALA A 97 -20.37 7.26 5.71
N ARG A 98 -19.83 8.22 4.95
CA ARG A 98 -19.86 9.65 5.28
C ARG A 98 -19.33 9.99 6.68
N GLY A 99 -18.29 9.28 7.13
CA GLY A 99 -17.69 9.46 8.46
C GLY A 99 -18.50 8.88 9.63
N GLN A 100 -19.55 8.12 9.35
CA GLN A 100 -20.38 7.44 10.35
C GLN A 100 -20.38 5.94 10.10
N THR A 101 -20.54 5.18 11.18
CA THR A 101 -20.76 3.72 11.11
C THR A 101 -22.17 3.41 11.57
N THR A 102 -22.94 2.72 10.71
CA THR A 102 -24.27 2.21 11.02
C THR A 102 -24.21 0.70 11.14
N CYS A 103 -24.78 0.16 12.19
CA CYS A 103 -24.91 -1.26 12.40
C CYS A 103 -26.31 -1.71 11.93
N PHE A 104 -26.34 -2.70 11.04
CA PHE A 104 -27.56 -3.40 10.61
C PHE A 104 -27.56 -4.79 11.23
N LEU A 105 -28.67 -5.18 11.80
CA LEU A 105 -28.90 -6.53 12.29
C LEU A 105 -29.75 -7.29 11.28
N TYR A 106 -29.22 -8.39 10.78
CA TYR A 106 -29.87 -9.30 9.85
C TYR A 106 -30.31 -10.56 10.59
N ASP A 107 -31.40 -11.14 10.19
CA ASP A 107 -31.90 -12.43 10.66
C ASP A 107 -31.37 -13.63 9.84
N HIS A 108 -30.56 -13.35 8.86
CA HIS A 108 -29.86 -14.30 8.00
C HIS A 108 -28.41 -13.84 7.74
N HIS A 109 -27.55 -14.74 7.29
CA HIS A 109 -26.15 -14.41 7.04
C HIS A 109 -26.02 -13.41 5.87
N PRO A 110 -25.30 -12.28 6.01
CA PRO A 110 -25.18 -11.25 4.95
C PRO A 110 -24.47 -11.71 3.67
N LEU A 111 -23.75 -12.84 3.72
CA LEU A 111 -23.11 -13.47 2.57
C LEU A 111 -23.93 -14.63 2.01
N ASP A 112 -25.24 -14.64 2.25
CA ASP A 112 -26.19 -15.57 1.59
C ASP A 112 -26.39 -15.15 0.13
N VAL A 113 -25.47 -15.59 -0.74
CA VAL A 113 -25.43 -15.25 -2.16
C VAL A 113 -25.14 -16.47 -3.01
N ALA A 114 -25.71 -16.49 -4.21
CA ALA A 114 -25.52 -17.59 -5.17
C ALA A 114 -24.53 -17.25 -6.31
N GLY A 115 -23.91 -16.08 -6.27
CA GLY A 115 -22.97 -15.60 -7.27
C GLY A 115 -23.06 -14.09 -7.44
N TRP A 116 -22.35 -13.58 -8.44
CA TRP A 116 -22.31 -12.16 -8.73
C TRP A 116 -22.20 -11.92 -10.24
N ASP A 117 -22.55 -10.73 -10.65
CA ASP A 117 -22.39 -10.21 -12.00
C ASP A 117 -21.86 -8.77 -11.93
N GLY A 118 -20.84 -8.46 -12.69
CA GLY A 118 -20.21 -7.14 -12.71
C GLY A 118 -18.69 -7.19 -12.94
N HIS A 119 -18.07 -6.00 -12.97
CA HIS A 119 -16.64 -5.84 -13.30
C HIS A 119 -15.80 -5.33 -12.12
N LEU A 120 -16.39 -5.14 -10.96
CA LEU A 120 -15.68 -4.77 -9.73
C LEU A 120 -15.76 -5.93 -8.73
N TRP A 121 -14.63 -6.42 -8.32
CA TRP A 121 -14.48 -7.48 -7.33
C TRP A 121 -13.24 -7.24 -6.46
N PRO A 122 -13.18 -7.78 -5.26
CA PRO A 122 -11.98 -7.73 -4.45
C PRO A 122 -10.88 -8.57 -5.10
N PHE A 123 -9.64 -8.11 -4.99
CA PHE A 123 -8.49 -8.85 -5.49
C PHE A 123 -7.29 -8.70 -4.58
N ALA A 124 -6.34 -9.62 -4.71
CA ALA A 124 -5.04 -9.55 -4.08
C ALA A 124 -3.94 -9.37 -5.14
N PHE A 125 -2.95 -8.56 -4.81
CA PHE A 125 -1.71 -8.38 -5.56
C PHE A 125 -0.54 -8.42 -4.59
N ASN A 126 0.46 -9.26 -4.82
CA ASN A 126 1.62 -9.31 -3.94
C ASN A 126 2.65 -8.26 -4.34
N ILE A 127 3.16 -7.50 -3.38
CA ILE A 127 4.16 -6.45 -3.61
C ILE A 127 5.45 -7.00 -4.22
N GLU A 128 5.79 -8.25 -3.97
CA GLU A 128 6.97 -8.92 -4.53
C GLU A 128 6.85 -9.19 -6.04
N ASP A 129 5.63 -9.17 -6.58
CA ASP A 129 5.36 -9.30 -8.02
C ASP A 129 5.45 -7.94 -8.76
N PHE A 130 5.75 -6.85 -8.05
CA PHE A 130 5.92 -5.53 -8.63
C PHE A 130 7.36 -5.35 -9.15
N GLU A 131 7.50 -5.08 -10.47
CA GLU A 131 8.79 -4.97 -11.16
C GLU A 131 9.01 -3.55 -11.71
N PRO A 132 9.52 -2.60 -10.90
CA PRO A 132 9.80 -1.25 -11.38
C PRO A 132 10.93 -1.25 -12.39
N ILE A 133 10.82 -0.41 -13.42
CA ILE A 133 11.85 -0.27 -14.45
C ILE A 133 13.13 0.29 -13.82
N THR A 134 14.26 -0.35 -14.11
CA THR A 134 15.61 0.14 -13.84
C THR A 134 16.30 0.42 -15.16
N GLY A 135 17.04 1.52 -15.27
CA GLY A 135 17.67 1.94 -16.51
C GLY A 135 19.07 2.54 -16.33
N ARG A 136 19.65 2.90 -17.47
CA ARG A 136 20.94 3.61 -17.49
C ARG A 136 20.81 5.02 -16.89
N VAL A 137 19.65 5.66 -17.06
CA VAL A 137 19.38 7.01 -16.57
C VAL A 137 18.35 6.94 -15.43
N HIS A 138 18.33 7.98 -14.63
CA HIS A 138 17.40 8.12 -13.51
C HIS A 138 15.95 7.88 -13.96
N GLN A 139 15.29 7.01 -13.23
CA GLN A 139 13.85 6.77 -13.37
C GLN A 139 13.11 7.63 -12.33
N PRO A 140 12.16 8.48 -12.76
CA PRO A 140 11.45 9.37 -11.84
C PRO A 140 10.53 8.56 -10.88
N PRO A 141 10.18 9.14 -9.70
CA PRO A 141 9.37 8.46 -8.68
C PRO A 141 8.10 7.74 -9.17
N PRO A 142 7.37 8.22 -10.19
CA PRO A 142 6.21 7.48 -10.73
C PRO A 142 6.48 6.06 -11.19
N VAL A 143 7.73 5.65 -11.38
CA VAL A 143 8.10 4.24 -11.69
C VAL A 143 7.70 3.28 -10.57
N HIS A 144 7.58 3.76 -9.34
CA HIS A 144 7.18 2.98 -8.15
C HIS A 144 5.68 2.92 -7.94
N GLN A 145 4.89 3.68 -8.71
CA GLN A 145 3.45 3.75 -8.53
C GLN A 145 2.78 2.41 -8.86
N THR A 146 2.04 1.88 -7.89
CA THR A 146 1.36 0.58 -8.00
C THR A 146 -0.12 0.75 -8.27
N PHE A 147 -0.77 1.66 -7.54
CA PHE A 147 -2.20 1.92 -7.68
C PHE A 147 -2.51 3.42 -7.67
N ASP A 148 -3.63 3.77 -8.27
CA ASP A 148 -4.29 5.08 -8.21
C ASP A 148 -5.54 5.00 -7.33
N GLY A 149 -5.72 5.99 -6.47
CA GLY A 149 -6.96 6.24 -5.76
C GLY A 149 -7.43 7.69 -5.95
N PRO A 150 -8.68 8.02 -5.59
CA PRO A 150 -9.20 9.37 -5.71
C PRO A 150 -8.47 10.37 -4.78
N GLY A 151 -7.51 11.08 -5.32
CA GLY A 151 -6.73 12.10 -4.61
C GLY A 151 -5.51 11.55 -3.88
N TYR A 152 -5.03 10.39 -4.26
CA TYR A 152 -3.76 9.84 -3.79
C TYR A 152 -3.21 8.78 -4.75
N VAL A 153 -1.95 8.44 -4.61
CA VAL A 153 -1.30 7.32 -5.28
C VAL A 153 -0.63 6.41 -4.26
N LEU A 154 -0.55 5.13 -4.59
CA LEU A 154 0.18 4.10 -3.84
C LEU A 154 1.42 3.71 -4.62
N CYS A 155 2.57 3.73 -3.94
CA CYS A 155 3.86 3.34 -4.51
C CYS A 155 4.46 2.18 -3.71
N SER A 156 5.13 1.29 -4.42
CA SER A 156 5.85 0.15 -3.85
C SER A 156 7.35 0.34 -4.05
N PHE A 157 8.09 0.39 -2.95
CA PHE A 157 9.54 0.30 -2.97
C PHE A 157 9.91 -1.15 -2.66
N VAL A 158 10.51 -1.81 -3.62
CA VAL A 158 10.84 -3.23 -3.57
C VAL A 158 12.35 -3.45 -3.77
N PRO A 159 12.90 -4.59 -3.35
CA PRO A 159 14.26 -4.98 -3.69
C PRO A 159 14.50 -4.90 -5.20
N ARG A 160 15.47 -4.12 -5.62
CA ARG A 160 15.74 -3.87 -7.05
C ARG A 160 17.17 -3.42 -7.30
N LEU A 161 17.59 -3.50 -8.56
CA LEU A 161 18.80 -2.84 -9.01
C LEU A 161 18.61 -1.33 -9.06
N PHE A 162 19.65 -0.57 -8.73
CA PHE A 162 19.67 0.86 -8.98
C PHE A 162 19.96 1.19 -10.43
N ASP A 163 19.66 2.43 -10.84
CA ASP A 163 20.08 2.96 -12.12
C ASP A 163 21.60 2.85 -12.28
N TYR A 164 22.05 2.37 -13.44
CA TYR A 164 23.43 1.93 -13.63
C TYR A 164 24.32 2.90 -14.39
N HIS A 165 23.93 4.17 -14.54
CA HIS A 165 24.86 5.17 -15.07
C HIS A 165 26.07 5.32 -14.14
N PRO A 166 27.31 5.46 -14.66
CA PRO A 166 28.51 5.58 -13.81
C PRO A 166 28.47 6.73 -12.79
N LEU A 167 27.68 7.76 -13.06
CA LEU A 167 27.45 8.90 -12.16
C LEU A 167 26.10 8.84 -11.45
N ALA A 168 25.41 7.70 -11.45
CA ALA A 168 24.16 7.53 -10.71
C ALA A 168 24.42 7.60 -9.21
N ILE A 169 23.50 8.23 -8.50
CA ILE A 169 23.50 8.32 -7.06
C ILE A 169 22.26 7.60 -6.56
N PRO A 170 22.43 6.47 -5.85
CA PRO A 170 21.30 5.63 -5.44
C PRO A 170 20.37 6.30 -4.43
N ALA A 171 20.89 7.09 -3.48
CA ALA A 171 20.07 7.80 -2.53
C ALA A 171 19.17 8.83 -3.21
N PRO A 172 17.93 9.03 -2.74
CA PRO A 172 17.07 10.08 -3.25
C PRO A 172 17.70 11.46 -3.02
N TYR A 173 17.33 12.41 -3.85
CA TYR A 173 17.75 13.81 -3.67
C TYR A 173 16.85 14.53 -2.64
N ASN A 174 17.35 15.63 -2.06
CA ASN A 174 16.51 16.50 -1.25
C ASN A 174 15.46 17.16 -2.14
N HIS A 175 14.21 17.08 -1.71
CA HIS A 175 13.07 17.60 -2.45
C HIS A 175 11.94 18.01 -1.49
N SER A 176 10.86 18.52 -2.05
CA SER A 176 9.60 18.70 -1.36
C SER A 176 8.46 18.36 -2.30
N ASN A 177 7.44 17.72 -1.80
CA ASN A 177 6.19 17.54 -2.51
C ASN A 177 5.35 18.82 -2.36
N VAL A 178 5.07 19.50 -3.47
CA VAL A 178 4.39 20.81 -3.43
C VAL A 178 2.90 20.66 -3.14
N ASP A 179 2.31 19.57 -3.58
CA ASP A 179 0.88 19.31 -3.62
C ASP A 179 0.42 18.03 -2.91
N SER A 180 1.34 17.31 -2.26
CA SER A 180 1.00 16.07 -1.55
C SER A 180 1.73 15.93 -0.21
N ASP A 181 1.02 15.37 0.78
CA ASP A 181 1.65 14.78 1.95
C ASP A 181 2.15 13.38 1.56
N GLU A 182 3.35 13.02 1.98
CA GLU A 182 3.98 11.74 1.73
C GLU A 182 3.97 10.90 3.01
N VAL A 183 3.37 9.72 2.96
CA VAL A 183 3.38 8.76 4.06
C VAL A 183 4.15 7.53 3.62
N LEU A 184 5.23 7.18 4.34
CA LEU A 184 5.96 5.94 4.11
C LEU A 184 5.73 4.97 5.27
N TYR A 185 5.42 3.73 4.91
CA TYR A 185 5.38 2.60 5.82
C TYR A 185 6.54 1.65 5.52
N TYR A 186 7.40 1.45 6.48
CA TYR A 186 8.62 0.65 6.34
C TYR A 186 8.36 -0.79 6.75
N VAL A 187 8.42 -1.70 5.79
CA VAL A 187 8.10 -3.11 6.01
C VAL A 187 9.34 -3.88 6.44
N GLU A 188 10.38 -3.88 5.62
CA GLU A 188 11.61 -4.66 5.87
C GLU A 188 12.78 -4.11 5.05
N GLY A 189 14.01 -4.43 5.47
CA GLY A 189 15.25 -4.17 4.73
C GLY A 189 16.07 -3.01 5.29
N ASP A 190 17.14 -2.67 4.56
CA ASP A 190 18.03 -1.55 4.87
C ASP A 190 17.52 -0.28 4.19
N PHE A 191 16.87 0.57 4.96
CA PHE A 191 16.34 1.86 4.48
C PHE A 191 17.47 2.86 4.30
N MET A 192 18.18 2.71 3.20
CA MET A 192 19.43 3.38 2.86
C MET A 192 19.41 4.89 3.08
N SER A 193 18.29 5.56 2.90
CA SER A 193 18.15 7.02 2.99
C SER A 193 17.77 7.54 4.38
N ARG A 194 17.45 6.66 5.33
CA ARG A 194 16.93 7.03 6.65
C ARG A 194 17.72 6.39 7.78
N LYS A 195 17.81 7.09 8.90
CA LYS A 195 18.37 6.60 10.16
C LYS A 195 17.29 6.62 11.24
N GLY A 196 17.33 5.66 12.17
CA GLY A 196 16.36 5.59 13.26
C GLY A 196 14.99 5.05 12.84
N ILE A 197 14.90 4.48 11.65
CA ILE A 197 13.71 3.79 11.16
C ILE A 197 13.80 2.31 11.54
N GLU A 198 12.75 1.82 12.12
CA GLU A 198 12.57 0.41 12.46
C GLU A 198 11.47 -0.23 11.60
N ARG A 199 11.42 -1.55 11.64
CA ARG A 199 10.35 -2.31 11.00
C ARG A 199 8.99 -1.87 11.54
N ALA A 200 8.03 -1.62 10.65
CA ALA A 200 6.69 -1.08 10.91
C ALA A 200 6.65 0.40 11.34
N SER A 201 7.75 1.15 11.22
CA SER A 201 7.70 2.59 11.35
C SER A 201 6.84 3.23 10.26
N LEU A 202 6.26 4.38 10.59
CA LEU A 202 5.59 5.29 9.64
C LEU A 202 6.29 6.64 9.70
N THR A 203 6.60 7.23 8.55
CA THR A 203 6.99 8.63 8.47
C THR A 203 5.99 9.43 7.67
N ILE A 204 5.80 10.68 8.06
CA ILE A 204 4.94 11.63 7.34
C ILE A 204 5.79 12.85 7.00
N HIS A 205 5.84 13.17 5.70
CA HIS A 205 6.47 14.37 5.19
C HIS A 205 5.37 15.30 4.68
N PRO A 206 5.05 16.38 5.42
CA PRO A 206 4.01 17.31 5.01
C PRO A 206 4.38 18.03 3.70
N ASN A 207 3.37 18.37 2.92
CA ASN A 207 3.56 19.10 1.67
C ASN A 207 4.33 20.41 1.88
N GLY A 208 5.17 20.74 0.90
CA GLY A 208 5.99 21.95 0.92
C GLY A 208 7.22 21.92 1.84
N ILE A 209 7.31 20.95 2.75
CA ILE A 209 8.47 20.83 3.63
C ILE A 209 9.59 20.05 2.95
N PRO A 210 10.79 20.65 2.77
CA PRO A 210 11.92 19.93 2.22
C PRO A 210 12.34 18.76 3.08
N HIS A 211 12.56 17.62 2.45
CA HIS A 211 13.05 16.40 3.08
C HIS A 211 13.98 15.63 2.12
N GLY A 212 14.66 14.62 2.61
CA GLY A 212 15.59 13.84 1.82
C GLY A 212 16.42 12.89 2.67
N PRO A 213 17.53 12.37 2.16
CA PRO A 213 18.37 11.43 2.89
C PRO A 213 18.99 12.06 4.13
N HIS A 214 19.15 11.28 5.17
CA HIS A 214 19.87 11.71 6.37
C HIS A 214 21.35 12.00 6.06
N PRO A 215 22.00 12.89 6.80
CA PRO A 215 23.43 13.20 6.61
C PRO A 215 24.29 11.93 6.62
N GLY A 216 25.16 11.80 5.58
CA GLY A 216 26.05 10.66 5.40
C GLY A 216 25.44 9.46 4.67
N THR A 217 24.12 9.41 4.46
CA THR A 217 23.48 8.30 3.72
C THR A 217 23.63 8.48 2.21
N TYR A 218 23.67 9.73 1.74
CA TYR A 218 23.95 10.06 0.35
C TYR A 218 25.33 9.54 -0.07
N GLU A 219 26.38 9.91 0.65
CA GLU A 219 27.75 9.49 0.39
C GLU A 219 27.89 7.97 0.53
N GLY A 220 27.24 7.37 1.53
CA GLY A 220 27.21 5.92 1.76
C GLY A 220 26.48 5.13 0.70
N SER A 221 25.67 5.76 -0.14
CA SER A 221 24.96 5.11 -1.24
C SER A 221 25.79 4.98 -2.51
N ILE A 222 26.80 5.83 -2.69
CA ILE A 222 27.61 5.87 -3.92
C ILE A 222 28.32 4.52 -4.12
N GLY A 223 28.12 3.93 -5.30
CA GLY A 223 28.68 2.63 -5.64
C GLY A 223 27.81 1.42 -5.24
N LYS A 224 26.72 1.61 -4.51
CA LYS A 224 25.73 0.53 -4.32
C LYS A 224 25.03 0.25 -5.65
N THR A 225 24.78 -1.03 -5.90
CA THR A 225 24.17 -1.50 -7.17
C THR A 225 22.71 -1.94 -7.02
N ARG A 226 22.25 -2.16 -5.78
CA ARG A 226 20.90 -2.62 -5.48
C ARG A 226 20.43 -2.15 -4.09
N THR A 227 19.15 -2.22 -3.88
CA THR A 227 18.49 -2.06 -2.57
C THR A 227 17.74 -3.32 -2.20
N GLU A 228 17.63 -3.58 -0.90
CA GLU A 228 16.82 -4.63 -0.31
C GLU A 228 15.64 -4.05 0.50
N GLU A 229 15.36 -2.76 0.34
CA GLU A 229 14.24 -2.11 1.05
C GLU A 229 12.90 -2.63 0.54
N LEU A 230 11.97 -2.79 1.47
CA LEU A 230 10.56 -3.04 1.20
C LEU A 230 9.73 -2.02 1.97
N ALA A 231 9.06 -1.13 1.24
CA ALA A 231 8.24 -0.08 1.83
C ALA A 231 7.04 0.25 0.94
N VAL A 232 6.00 0.78 1.56
CA VAL A 232 4.81 1.30 0.88
C VAL A 232 4.73 2.79 1.12
N MET A 233 4.55 3.57 0.05
CA MET A 233 4.35 5.01 0.13
C MET A 233 2.95 5.38 -0.35
N VAL A 234 2.36 6.32 0.32
CA VAL A 234 1.07 6.92 -0.04
C VAL A 234 1.28 8.42 -0.18
N ASP A 235 1.18 8.94 -1.38
CA ASP A 235 1.16 10.37 -1.65
C ASP A 235 -0.28 10.84 -1.73
N THR A 236 -0.68 11.72 -0.81
CA THR A 236 -2.04 12.23 -0.77
C THR A 236 -2.09 13.68 -1.24
N PHE A 237 -2.90 13.97 -2.25
CA PHE A 237 -3.13 15.32 -2.79
C PHE A 237 -4.15 16.12 -1.96
N ARG A 238 -4.44 15.65 -0.77
CA ARG A 238 -5.26 16.34 0.23
C ARG A 238 -4.54 16.23 1.57
N PRO A 239 -4.37 17.35 2.29
CA PRO A 239 -3.66 17.35 3.56
C PRO A 239 -4.26 16.37 4.55
N LEU A 240 -3.39 15.59 5.18
CA LEU A 240 -3.76 14.64 6.21
C LEU A 240 -3.98 15.35 7.57
N ARG A 241 -4.77 14.72 8.40
CA ARG A 241 -4.93 15.09 9.80
C ARG A 241 -4.50 13.93 10.68
N LEU A 242 -3.53 14.18 11.53
CA LEU A 242 -3.09 13.20 12.51
C LEU A 242 -4.20 12.98 13.55
N THR A 243 -4.42 11.72 13.89
CA THR A 243 -5.28 11.35 15.00
C THR A 243 -4.55 11.56 16.32
N ARG A 244 -5.28 11.64 17.44
CA ARG A 244 -4.68 11.66 18.76
C ARG A 244 -3.74 10.47 18.99
N TYR A 245 -4.11 9.30 18.50
CA TYR A 245 -3.30 8.09 18.64
C TYR A 245 -1.99 8.17 17.86
N ALA A 246 -2.00 8.78 16.68
CA ALA A 246 -0.77 8.99 15.90
C ALA A 246 0.18 9.95 16.64
N LEU A 247 -0.35 11.03 17.23
CA LEU A 247 0.43 11.99 18.02
C LEU A 247 0.99 11.37 19.31
N GLU A 248 0.26 10.45 19.96
CA GLU A 248 0.75 9.71 21.13
C GLU A 248 1.90 8.75 20.81
N MET A 249 2.06 8.35 19.54
CA MET A 249 3.12 7.45 19.06
C MET A 249 4.26 8.19 18.34
N GLU A 250 4.19 9.51 18.24
CA GLU A 250 5.17 10.31 17.55
C GLU A 250 6.55 10.27 18.23
N ASP A 251 7.59 10.05 17.45
CA ASP A 251 8.97 10.32 17.87
C ASP A 251 9.26 11.81 17.63
N GLU A 252 9.10 12.62 18.68
CA GLU A 252 9.35 14.05 18.65
C GLU A 252 10.80 14.40 18.24
N GLY A 253 11.72 13.46 18.39
CA GLY A 253 13.13 13.62 17.99
C GLY A 253 13.36 13.46 16.49
N TYR A 254 12.44 12.80 15.78
CA TYR A 254 12.66 12.44 14.37
C TYR A 254 12.88 13.66 13.46
N ALA A 255 12.07 14.71 13.58
CA ALA A 255 12.20 15.92 12.76
C ALA A 255 13.58 16.61 12.92
N TYR A 256 14.24 16.41 14.06
CA TYR A 256 15.55 17.00 14.37
C TYR A 256 16.72 16.06 14.03
N SER A 257 16.45 14.86 13.56
CA SER A 257 17.50 13.85 13.29
C SER A 257 18.41 14.19 12.11
N TRP A 258 18.04 15.18 11.28
CA TRP A 258 18.86 15.75 10.22
C TRP A 258 19.87 16.78 10.72
N LEU A 259 19.68 17.33 11.92
CA LEU A 259 20.57 18.33 12.48
C LEU A 259 21.86 17.67 13.02
N PRO A 260 23.01 18.37 12.95
CA PRO A 260 24.21 17.90 13.63
C PRO A 260 23.91 17.71 15.12
N ARG A 261 24.30 16.57 15.67
CA ARG A 261 24.32 16.40 17.12
C ARG A 261 25.52 17.14 17.66
N GLU A 262 25.31 18.11 18.54
CA GLU A 262 26.37 18.81 19.27
C GLU A 262 27.18 17.84 20.16
#